data_fff1b8b9c60ef31bbf3b3040625c1792
#
_entry.id   fff1b8b9c60ef31bbf3b3040625c1792
#
_cell.length_a   1.000
_cell.length_b   1.000
_cell.length_c   1.000
_cell.angle_alpha   90.00
_cell.angle_beta   90.00
_cell.angle_gamma   90.00
#
_symmetry.space_group_name_H-M   'P 1'
#
loop_
_entity.id
_entity.type
_entity.pdbx_description
1 polymer ?
#
loop_
_entity_poly.entity_id
_entity_poly.type
_entity_poly.pdbx_seq_one_letter_code
_entity_poly.pdbx_strand_id
1 'polypeptide(L)'
;MKIFVAGATGAIGRPLIAKLLAKGHTLVALTRASEKTQALMEQGIEPAIADVFDTDAVRAVVSRARPEVVIEQLTALPRTYTRESMSAAAAFNTRIRLEGGANVLAAAQAAGVGRYLGQSIAFLAV
;
A
#
# COMPACT_ATOMS: atom_id res chain seq x y z
N MET A 1 8.90 14.80 4.90
CA MET A 1 8.29 13.77 5.76
C MET A 1 8.67 12.38 5.29
N LYS A 2 8.76 11.44 6.19
CA LYS A 2 8.90 10.02 5.84
C LYS A 2 7.53 9.36 5.78
N ILE A 3 7.18 8.81 4.62
CA ILE A 3 5.85 8.28 4.33
C ILE A 3 5.96 6.80 3.93
N PHE A 4 5.21 5.95 4.61
CA PHE A 4 5.08 4.53 4.27
C PHE A 4 3.84 4.35 3.40
N VAL A 5 4.01 3.75 2.23
CA VAL A 5 2.91 3.57 1.27
C VAL A 5 2.66 2.08 1.04
N ALA A 6 1.46 1.64 1.35
CA ALA A 6 0.97 0.31 0.97
C ALA A 6 0.14 0.46 -0.30
N GLY A 7 0.43 -0.33 -1.32
CA GLY A 7 -0.23 -0.22 -2.62
C GLY A 7 0.41 0.79 -3.58
N ALA A 8 1.70 1.05 -3.41
CA ALA A 8 2.45 2.04 -4.20
C ALA A 8 2.49 1.74 -5.71
N THR A 9 2.38 0.48 -6.11
CA THR A 9 2.48 0.06 -7.51
C THR A 9 1.13 -0.03 -8.23
N GLY A 10 0.05 0.30 -7.55
CA GLY A 10 -1.29 0.31 -8.15
C GLY A 10 -1.58 1.54 -9.01
N ALA A 11 -2.78 1.60 -9.57
CA ALA A 11 -3.19 2.67 -10.50
C ALA A 11 -3.16 4.06 -9.84
N ILE A 12 -3.54 4.16 -8.58
CA ILE A 12 -3.48 5.42 -7.82
C ILE A 12 -2.12 5.59 -7.16
N GLY A 13 -1.53 4.49 -6.70
CA GLY A 13 -0.24 4.52 -6.00
C GLY A 13 0.89 5.08 -6.85
N ARG A 14 0.98 4.71 -8.12
CA ARG A 14 2.05 5.19 -9.00
C ARG A 14 2.08 6.71 -9.16
N PRO A 15 0.98 7.37 -9.56
CA PRO A 15 1.00 8.83 -9.64
C PRO A 15 1.14 9.49 -8.26
N LEU A 16 0.63 8.87 -7.21
CA LEU A 16 0.78 9.38 -5.85
C LEU A 16 2.24 9.43 -5.42
N ILE A 17 2.99 8.34 -5.59
CA ILE A 17 4.40 8.30 -5.20
C ILE A 17 5.23 9.29 -6.02
N ALA A 18 4.93 9.45 -7.31
CA ALA A 18 5.62 10.43 -8.16
C ALA A 18 5.43 11.85 -7.61
N LYS A 19 4.22 12.20 -7.21
CA LYS A 19 3.93 13.53 -6.64
C LYS A 19 4.58 13.74 -5.29
N LEU A 20 4.58 12.72 -4.43
CA LEU A 20 5.21 12.80 -3.12
C LEU A 20 6.73 12.96 -3.22
N LEU A 21 7.37 12.23 -4.14
CA LEU A 21 8.79 12.39 -4.41
C LEU A 21 9.12 13.79 -4.94
N ALA A 22 8.30 14.31 -5.85
CA ALA A 22 8.48 15.65 -6.40
C ALA A 22 8.40 16.74 -5.33
N LYS A 23 7.68 16.49 -4.25
CA LYS A 23 7.58 17.41 -3.10
C LYS A 23 8.68 17.19 -2.05
N GLY A 24 9.62 16.30 -2.30
CA GLY A 24 10.77 16.10 -1.43
C GLY A 24 10.55 15.15 -0.25
N HIS A 25 9.45 14.37 -0.27
CA HIS A 25 9.22 13.38 0.78
C HIS A 25 10.08 12.14 0.60
N THR A 26 10.44 11.51 1.71
CA THR A 26 11.12 10.21 1.73
C THR A 26 10.08 9.11 1.79
N LEU A 27 10.13 8.15 0.88
CA LEU A 27 9.13 7.11 0.75
C LEU A 27 9.68 5.72 1.07
N VAL A 28 8.86 4.94 1.77
CA VAL A 28 9.03 3.49 1.95
C VAL A 28 7.81 2.83 1.34
N ALA A 29 7.99 1.90 0.43
CA ALA A 29 6.90 1.24 -0.25
C ALA A 29 6.81 -0.24 0.13
N LEU A 30 5.64 -0.66 0.58
CA LEU A 30 5.38 -2.07 0.86
C LEU A 30 5.25 -2.85 -0.45
N THR A 31 5.99 -3.93 -0.57
CA THR A 31 5.89 -4.88 -1.67
C THR A 31 6.10 -6.31 -1.17
N ARG A 32 5.37 -7.25 -1.74
CA ARG A 32 5.61 -8.68 -1.46
C ARG A 32 6.59 -9.30 -2.45
N ALA A 33 6.86 -8.62 -3.56
CA ALA A 33 7.62 -9.15 -4.67
C ALA A 33 9.04 -8.59 -4.67
N SER A 34 10.03 -9.45 -4.47
CA SER A 34 11.44 -9.04 -4.47
C SER A 34 11.88 -8.48 -5.82
N GLU A 35 11.29 -8.93 -6.93
CA GLU A 35 11.58 -8.43 -8.27
C GLU A 35 11.18 -6.97 -8.48
N LYS A 36 10.31 -6.42 -7.65
CA LYS A 36 9.90 -5.00 -7.74
C LYS A 36 10.81 -4.06 -6.95
N THR A 37 11.68 -4.60 -6.12
CA THR A 37 12.55 -3.78 -5.26
C THR A 37 13.52 -2.93 -6.08
N GLN A 38 14.07 -3.48 -7.16
CA GLN A 38 15.01 -2.76 -8.02
C GLN A 38 14.37 -1.51 -8.61
N ALA A 39 13.15 -1.63 -9.16
CA ALA A 39 12.45 -0.50 -9.75
C ALA A 39 12.13 0.59 -8.71
N LEU A 40 11.78 0.19 -7.48
CA LEU A 40 11.55 1.14 -6.39
C LEU A 40 12.84 1.86 -6.00
N MET A 41 13.93 1.13 -5.84
CA MET A 41 15.23 1.71 -5.48
C MET A 41 15.74 2.68 -6.54
N GLU A 42 15.53 2.38 -7.82
CA GLU A 42 15.89 3.28 -8.92
C GLU A 42 15.13 4.61 -8.87
N GLN A 43 13.96 4.62 -8.29
CA GLN A 43 13.17 5.84 -8.07
C GLN A 43 13.53 6.56 -6.77
N GLY A 44 14.47 6.02 -6.00
CA GLY A 44 14.82 6.57 -4.70
C GLY A 44 13.86 6.19 -3.58
N ILE A 45 13.10 5.11 -3.75
CA ILE A 45 12.12 4.62 -2.78
C ILE A 45 12.72 3.41 -2.05
N GLU A 46 12.63 3.39 -0.73
CA GLU A 46 13.04 2.25 0.08
C GLU A 46 11.98 1.15 -0.01
N PRO A 47 12.30 -0.05 -0.47
CA PRO A 47 11.33 -1.15 -0.47
C PRO A 47 11.21 -1.77 0.91
N ALA A 48 9.99 -2.07 1.32
CA ALA A 48 9.71 -2.86 2.52
C ALA A 48 9.04 -4.16 2.07
N ILE A 49 9.75 -5.27 2.21
CA ILE A 49 9.27 -6.56 1.71
C ILE A 49 8.48 -7.28 2.80
N ALA A 50 7.18 -7.44 2.57
CA ALA A 50 6.30 -8.19 3.44
C ALA A 50 5.01 -8.56 2.71
N ASP A 51 4.47 -9.72 3.04
CA ASP A 51 3.10 -10.08 2.65
C ASP A 51 2.14 -9.32 3.57
N VAL A 52 1.22 -8.58 2.99
CA VAL A 52 0.27 -7.76 3.75
C VAL A 52 -0.66 -8.61 4.65
N PHE A 53 -0.83 -9.90 4.34
CA PHE A 53 -1.59 -10.83 5.16
C PHE A 53 -0.80 -11.39 6.36
N ASP A 54 0.51 -11.17 6.39
CA ASP A 54 1.37 -11.57 7.51
C ASP A 54 1.46 -10.41 8.51
N THR A 55 0.67 -10.49 9.56
CA THR A 55 0.56 -9.45 10.58
C THR A 55 1.91 -9.07 11.20
N ASP A 56 2.73 -10.06 11.53
CA ASP A 56 4.02 -9.82 12.19
C ASP A 56 5.03 -9.20 11.23
N ALA A 57 5.04 -9.65 9.97
CA ALA A 57 5.93 -9.08 8.94
C ALA A 57 5.59 -7.62 8.65
N VAL A 58 4.31 -7.29 8.53
CA VAL A 58 3.86 -5.90 8.31
C VAL A 58 4.25 -5.02 9.49
N ARG A 59 4.02 -5.50 10.71
CA ARG A 59 4.41 -4.77 11.92
C ARG A 59 5.91 -4.50 11.96
N ALA A 60 6.73 -5.49 11.61
CA ALA A 60 8.18 -5.35 11.62
C ALA A 60 8.67 -4.31 10.62
N VAL A 61 8.15 -4.30 9.39
CA VAL A 61 8.62 -3.34 8.37
C VAL A 61 8.15 -1.93 8.65
N VAL A 62 6.95 -1.73 9.17
CA VAL A 62 6.47 -0.40 9.56
C VAL A 62 7.26 0.13 10.76
N SER A 63 7.50 -0.71 11.76
CA SER A 63 8.30 -0.34 12.93
C SER A 63 9.72 0.06 12.55
N ARG A 64 10.34 -0.68 11.64
CA ARG A 64 11.69 -0.37 11.14
C ARG A 64 11.74 0.94 10.39
N ALA A 65 10.71 1.22 9.58
CA ALA A 65 10.65 2.42 8.75
C ALA A 65 10.48 3.69 9.56
N ARG A 66 9.81 3.62 10.71
CA ARG A 66 9.49 4.79 11.56
C ARG A 66 8.87 5.93 10.77
N PRO A 67 7.80 5.70 10.01
CA PRO A 67 7.21 6.74 9.20
C PRO A 67 6.43 7.76 10.04
N GLU A 68 6.33 8.98 9.55
CA GLU A 68 5.45 10.00 10.12
C GLU A 68 4.01 9.84 9.64
N VAL A 69 3.85 9.30 8.43
CA VAL A 69 2.55 9.09 7.78
C VAL A 69 2.52 7.70 7.15
N VAL A 70 1.40 7.03 7.26
CA VAL A 70 1.11 5.79 6.51
C VAL A 70 -0.05 6.07 5.56
N ILE A 71 0.13 5.73 4.29
CA ILE A 71 -0.90 5.83 3.26
C ILE A 71 -1.24 4.42 2.78
N GLU A 72 -2.50 4.04 2.89
CA GLU A 72 -2.98 2.73 2.51
C GLU A 72 -3.83 2.84 1.23
N GLN A 73 -3.34 2.24 0.14
CA GLN A 73 -3.94 2.20 -1.18
C GLN A 73 -4.08 0.76 -1.67
N LEU A 74 -4.33 -0.17 -0.76
CA LEU A 74 -4.38 -1.60 -1.08
C LEU A 74 -5.61 -1.92 -1.90
N THR A 75 -5.37 -2.48 -3.09
CA THR A 75 -6.43 -3.01 -3.96
C THR A 75 -5.89 -4.22 -4.71
N ALA A 76 -6.79 -5.03 -5.22
CA ALA A 76 -6.49 -6.14 -6.11
C ALA A 76 -7.47 -6.12 -7.28
N LEU A 77 -7.58 -4.97 -7.93
CA LEU A 77 -8.44 -4.79 -9.08
C LEU A 77 -7.79 -5.39 -10.34
N PRO A 78 -8.59 -5.95 -11.27
CA PRO A 78 -8.05 -6.47 -12.52
C PRO A 78 -7.56 -5.35 -13.42
N ARG A 79 -6.66 -5.67 -14.35
CA ARG A 79 -6.14 -4.70 -15.33
C ARG A 79 -7.21 -4.25 -16.31
N THR A 80 -8.13 -5.16 -16.66
CA THR A 80 -9.25 -4.89 -17.56
C THR A 80 -10.54 -5.01 -16.80
N TYR A 81 -11.37 -3.96 -16.86
CA TYR A 81 -12.64 -3.92 -16.13
C TYR A 81 -13.76 -4.51 -16.98
N THR A 82 -14.00 -5.80 -16.85
CA THR A 82 -15.16 -6.48 -17.39
C THR A 82 -15.99 -7.01 -16.22
N ARG A 83 -17.25 -7.36 -16.49
CA ARG A 83 -18.09 -7.99 -15.46
C ARG A 83 -17.44 -9.26 -14.90
N GLU A 84 -16.86 -10.07 -15.80
CA GLU A 84 -16.22 -11.33 -15.44
C GLU A 84 -14.95 -11.11 -14.61
N SER A 85 -14.07 -10.21 -15.05
CA SER A 85 -12.82 -9.93 -14.37
C SER A 85 -13.05 -9.28 -13.00
N MET A 86 -14.03 -8.39 -12.88
CA MET A 86 -14.40 -7.77 -11.61
C MET A 86 -14.99 -8.79 -10.65
N SER A 87 -15.84 -9.70 -11.14
CA SER A 87 -16.42 -10.78 -10.34
C SER A 87 -15.34 -11.74 -9.85
N ALA A 88 -14.40 -12.12 -10.72
CA ALA A 88 -13.29 -13.03 -10.35
C ALA A 88 -12.36 -12.41 -9.30
N ALA A 89 -12.14 -11.10 -9.37
CA ALA A 89 -11.25 -10.39 -8.45
C ALA A 89 -11.92 -9.97 -7.14
N ALA A 90 -13.25 -9.99 -7.06
CA ALA A 90 -14.00 -9.37 -5.96
C ALA A 90 -13.65 -9.92 -4.58
N ALA A 91 -13.57 -11.25 -4.44
CA ALA A 91 -13.28 -11.88 -3.15
C ALA A 91 -11.87 -11.54 -2.66
N PHE A 92 -10.88 -11.59 -3.54
CA PHE A 92 -9.50 -11.28 -3.19
C PHE A 92 -9.33 -9.78 -2.91
N ASN A 93 -9.97 -8.93 -3.70
CA ASN A 93 -9.95 -7.49 -3.46
C ASN A 93 -10.56 -7.14 -2.09
N THR A 94 -11.69 -7.75 -1.76
CA THR A 94 -12.30 -7.57 -0.43
C THR A 94 -11.36 -8.02 0.67
N ARG A 95 -10.73 -9.18 0.52
CA ARG A 95 -9.80 -9.73 1.50
C ARG A 95 -8.59 -8.81 1.71
N ILE A 96 -7.96 -8.35 0.63
CA ILE A 96 -6.77 -7.48 0.76
C ILE A 96 -7.10 -6.15 1.40
N ARG A 97 -8.30 -5.60 1.12
CA ARG A 97 -8.73 -4.35 1.72
C ARG A 97 -9.08 -4.50 3.20
N LEU A 98 -9.78 -5.56 3.59
CA LEU A 98 -10.17 -5.79 4.97
C LEU A 98 -9.02 -6.32 5.81
N GLU A 99 -8.44 -7.45 5.45
CA GLU A 99 -7.37 -8.06 6.24
C GLU A 99 -6.05 -7.31 6.10
N GLY A 100 -5.68 -6.99 4.87
CA GLY A 100 -4.45 -6.24 4.60
C GLY A 100 -4.50 -4.85 5.20
N GLY A 101 -5.61 -4.15 5.00
CA GLY A 101 -5.82 -2.82 5.57
C GLY A 101 -5.80 -2.83 7.09
N ALA A 102 -6.43 -3.82 7.73
CA ALA A 102 -6.41 -3.97 9.18
C ALA A 102 -4.99 -4.20 9.70
N ASN A 103 -4.19 -5.01 9.01
CA ASN A 103 -2.80 -5.27 9.38
C ASN A 103 -1.94 -4.00 9.28
N VAL A 104 -2.10 -3.23 8.21
CA VAL A 104 -1.37 -1.97 8.03
C VAL A 104 -1.77 -0.95 9.09
N LEU A 105 -3.06 -0.81 9.38
CA LEU A 105 -3.55 0.09 10.42
C LEU A 105 -3.01 -0.30 11.81
N ALA A 106 -3.08 -1.58 12.15
CA ALA A 106 -2.58 -2.09 13.42
C ALA A 106 -1.07 -1.85 13.56
N ALA A 107 -0.30 -2.05 12.48
CA ALA A 107 1.13 -1.79 12.45
C ALA A 107 1.44 -0.30 12.66
N ALA A 108 0.67 0.57 12.02
CA ALA A 108 0.81 2.02 12.18
C ALA A 108 0.51 2.44 13.63
N GLN A 109 -0.55 1.92 14.22
CA GLN A 109 -0.90 2.19 15.62
C GLN A 109 0.20 1.71 16.59
N ALA A 110 0.71 0.50 16.38
CA ALA A 110 1.77 -0.07 17.21
C ALA A 110 3.08 0.73 17.12
N ALA A 111 3.36 1.33 15.97
CA ALA A 111 4.55 2.15 15.75
C ALA A 111 4.37 3.61 16.18
N GLY A 112 3.19 4.00 16.65
CA GLY A 112 2.91 5.37 17.07
C GLY A 112 2.89 6.38 15.93
N VAL A 113 2.49 5.95 14.73
CA VAL A 113 2.42 6.82 13.54
C VAL A 113 1.39 7.93 13.75
N GLY A 114 1.77 9.16 13.47
CA GLY A 114 0.93 10.31 13.75
C GLY A 114 -0.25 10.49 12.80
N ARG A 115 -0.15 10.02 11.54
CA ARG A 115 -1.21 10.15 10.54
C ARG A 115 -1.37 8.88 9.71
N TYR A 116 -2.61 8.50 9.52
CA TYR A 116 -2.97 7.36 8.68
C TYR A 116 -4.03 7.80 7.67
N LEU A 117 -3.77 7.55 6.38
CA LEU A 117 -4.68 7.87 5.29
C LEU A 117 -5.07 6.57 4.58
N GLY A 118 -6.31 6.18 4.73
CA GLY A 118 -6.88 5.03 4.02
C GLY A 118 -7.82 5.51 2.93
N GLN A 119 -7.87 4.77 1.82
CA GLN A 119 -8.77 5.07 0.72
C GLN A 119 -9.78 3.95 0.54
N SER A 120 -11.02 4.32 0.31
CA SER A 120 -12.10 3.42 -0.06
C SER A 120 -12.47 3.65 -1.53
N ILE A 121 -13.10 2.64 -2.13
CA ILE A 121 -13.65 2.73 -3.49
C ILE A 121 -15.17 2.79 -3.37
N ALA A 122 -15.76 3.77 -4.04
CA ALA A 122 -17.21 3.89 -4.16
C ALA A 122 -17.61 3.62 -5.62
N PHE A 123 -18.53 2.70 -5.81
CA PHE A 123 -19.17 2.48 -7.10
C PHE A 123 -20.58 3.05 -7.04
N LEU A 124 -20.91 3.90 -8.01
CA LEU A 124 -22.26 4.44 -8.10
C LEU A 124 -23.21 3.34 -8.58
N ALA A 125 -24.25 3.09 -7.81
CA ALA A 125 -25.33 2.25 -8.24
C ALA A 125 -26.22 3.06 -9.18
N VAL A 126 -26.44 2.52 -10.36
CA VAL A 126 -27.25 3.18 -11.40
C VAL A 126 -28.56 2.46 -11.54
#